data_8ddf49cf54deeb2267784db7d20cd768
#
_entry.id   8ddf49cf54deeb2267784db7d20cd768
#
_cell.length_a   1.000
_cell.length_b   1.000
_cell.length_c   1.000
_cell.angle_alpha   90.00
_cell.angle_beta   90.00
_cell.angle_gamma   90.00
#
_symmetry.space_group_name_H-M   'P 1'
#
loop_
_entity.id
_entity.type
_entity.pdbx_description
1 polymer ?
#
loop_
_entity_poly.entity_id
_entity_poly.type
_entity_poly.pdbx_seq_one_letter_code
_entity_poly.pdbx_strand_id
1 'polypeptide(L)'
;MSYCLATLIDDGIVFCSDSRTNAGPDRVGTYKKMHTFSAENERTLVLLVAGNLATSQAVVARIKRDLREKAETNLYSLRYMTEVADYIGQLVLGETSKFIANEQRASAFDASVTFILGGQIRGQKQELYMIYPEGNHIKPSKAQPYLQIGETKYGKPILDRIILSLIHI
;
A
#
# COMPACT_ATOMS: atom_id res chain seq x y z
N MET A 1 0.50 13.77 -8.92
CA MET A 1 0.39 13.75 -7.43
C MET A 1 -0.56 12.62 -7.06
N SER A 2 -0.24 11.88 -6.02
CA SER A 2 -1.08 10.82 -5.45
C SER A 2 -1.21 11.07 -3.96
N TYR A 3 -2.38 10.80 -3.39
CA TYR A 3 -2.57 10.85 -1.95
C TYR A 3 -3.44 9.68 -1.51
N CYS A 4 -2.92 8.88 -0.60
CA CYS A 4 -3.65 7.78 0.01
C CYS A 4 -3.47 7.82 1.53
N LEU A 5 -4.54 7.45 2.22
CA LEU A 5 -4.65 7.45 3.68
C LEU A 5 -5.34 6.17 4.14
N ALA A 6 -4.86 5.58 5.21
CA ALA A 6 -5.60 4.59 5.97
C ALA A 6 -5.46 4.86 7.47
N THR A 7 -6.53 4.67 8.21
CA THR A 7 -6.55 4.88 9.67
C THR A 7 -7.24 3.72 10.37
N LEU A 8 -6.64 3.29 11.47
CA LEU A 8 -7.24 2.34 12.40
C LEU A 8 -8.21 3.09 13.32
N ILE A 9 -9.41 2.56 13.46
CA ILE A 9 -10.39 2.96 14.45
C ILE A 9 -10.82 1.72 15.24
N ASP A 10 -11.52 1.88 16.35
CA ASP A 10 -11.92 0.74 17.18
C ASP A 10 -12.75 -0.29 16.40
N ASP A 11 -13.64 0.16 15.52
CA ASP A 11 -14.56 -0.67 14.77
C ASP A 11 -14.02 -1.15 13.41
N GLY A 12 -12.82 -0.72 13.00
CA GLY A 12 -12.31 -1.11 11.68
C GLY A 12 -11.14 -0.30 11.15
N ILE A 13 -11.01 -0.30 9.83
CA ILE A 13 -10.01 0.50 9.10
C ILE A 13 -10.73 1.34 8.06
N VAL A 14 -10.48 2.63 8.05
CA VAL A 14 -10.95 3.54 7.01
C VAL A 14 -9.84 3.75 5.99
N PHE A 15 -10.18 3.57 4.70
CA PHE A 15 -9.27 3.78 3.57
C PHE A 15 -9.77 4.90 2.68
N CYS A 16 -8.85 5.75 2.24
CA CYS A 16 -9.12 6.83 1.30
C CYS A 16 -8.01 6.93 0.27
N SER A 17 -8.36 7.11 -0.99
CA SER A 17 -7.40 7.39 -2.07
C SER A 17 -7.98 8.36 -3.08
N ASP A 18 -7.13 9.19 -3.68
CA ASP A 18 -7.47 9.88 -4.91
C ASP A 18 -7.39 8.91 -6.11
N SER A 19 -7.91 9.34 -7.25
CA SER A 19 -7.87 8.57 -8.50
C SER A 19 -7.02 9.23 -9.59
N ARG A 20 -6.48 10.42 -9.33
CA ARG A 20 -5.69 11.17 -10.31
C ARG A 20 -4.24 10.70 -10.34
N THR A 21 -3.70 10.57 -11.53
CA THR A 21 -2.28 10.30 -11.77
C THR A 21 -1.76 11.26 -12.82
N ASN A 22 -0.67 11.95 -12.50
CA ASN A 22 0.02 12.85 -13.40
C ASN A 22 1.37 12.24 -13.78
N ALA A 23 1.61 12.07 -15.06
CA ALA A 23 2.90 11.68 -15.61
C ALA A 23 3.50 12.86 -16.41
N GLY A 24 3.65 14.03 -15.76
CA GLY A 24 4.07 15.30 -16.37
C GLY A 24 2.92 16.28 -16.58
N PRO A 25 3.20 17.50 -17.05
CA PRO A 25 2.22 18.61 -17.12
C PRO A 25 1.01 18.29 -18.01
N ASP A 26 1.16 17.48 -19.05
CA ASP A 26 0.11 17.24 -20.06
C ASP A 26 -0.48 15.83 -20.04
N ARG A 27 -0.06 14.96 -19.10
CA ARG A 27 -0.54 13.57 -19.01
C ARG A 27 -1.28 13.32 -17.71
N VAL A 28 -2.54 13.73 -17.67
CA VAL A 28 -3.46 13.40 -16.57
C VAL A 28 -4.23 12.14 -16.95
N GLY A 29 -4.12 11.13 -16.12
CA GLY A 29 -4.89 9.88 -16.24
C GLY A 29 -5.63 9.56 -14.96
N THR A 30 -6.66 8.72 -15.05
CA THR A 30 -7.37 8.18 -13.90
C THR A 30 -6.98 6.72 -13.73
N TYR A 31 -6.41 6.37 -12.58
CA TYR A 31 -5.98 5.02 -12.26
C TYR A 31 -6.46 4.62 -10.88
N LYS A 32 -6.85 3.36 -10.76
CA LYS A 32 -7.27 2.79 -9.48
C LYS A 32 -6.06 2.64 -8.55
N LYS A 33 -6.07 3.36 -7.43
CA LYS A 33 -5.02 3.33 -6.39
C LYS A 33 -5.40 2.48 -5.19
N MET A 34 -6.65 2.05 -5.11
CA MET A 34 -7.16 1.18 -4.06
C MET A 34 -7.58 -0.16 -4.68
N HIS A 35 -7.02 -1.24 -4.20
CA HIS A 35 -7.30 -2.60 -4.63
C HIS A 35 -7.81 -3.40 -3.43
N THR A 36 -8.95 -4.06 -3.59
CA THR A 36 -9.54 -4.91 -2.56
C THR A 36 -9.44 -6.38 -2.98
N PHE A 37 -9.03 -7.22 -2.05
CA PHE A 37 -8.93 -8.66 -2.18
C PHE A 37 -9.70 -9.28 -1.02
N SER A 38 -10.76 -10.04 -1.32
CA SER A 38 -11.61 -10.64 -0.29
C SER A 38 -11.84 -12.11 -0.60
N ALA A 39 -11.74 -12.94 0.45
CA ALA A 39 -12.24 -14.28 0.50
C ALA A 39 -13.39 -14.30 1.49
N GLU A 40 -14.56 -14.75 1.05
CA GLU A 40 -15.79 -14.67 1.83
C GLU A 40 -15.64 -15.38 3.18
N ASN A 41 -16.07 -14.73 4.25
CA ASN A 41 -15.98 -15.21 5.63
C ASN A 41 -14.57 -15.59 6.12
N GLU A 42 -13.52 -15.23 5.37
CA GLU A 42 -12.14 -15.56 5.71
C GLU A 42 -11.27 -14.32 5.90
N ARG A 43 -11.22 -13.44 4.91
CA ARG A 43 -10.39 -12.23 4.98
C ARG A 43 -10.85 -11.13 4.03
N THR A 44 -10.55 -9.91 4.42
CA THR A 44 -10.62 -8.73 3.54
C THR A 44 -9.33 -7.95 3.66
N LEU A 45 -8.67 -7.74 2.53
CA LEU A 45 -7.42 -7.02 2.41
C LEU A 45 -7.60 -5.85 1.45
N VAL A 46 -7.11 -4.69 1.83
CA VAL A 46 -7.10 -3.49 0.99
C VAL A 46 -5.66 -3.03 0.80
N LEU A 47 -5.29 -2.75 -0.43
CA LEU A 47 -3.98 -2.27 -0.82
C LEU A 47 -4.12 -0.90 -1.48
N LEU A 48 -3.54 0.13 -0.86
CA LEU A 48 -3.40 1.46 -1.44
C LEU A 48 -2.00 1.60 -2.04
N VAL A 49 -1.86 2.40 -3.09
CA VAL A 49 -0.58 2.57 -3.78
C VAL A 49 -0.30 4.02 -4.15
N ALA A 50 0.96 4.43 -3.97
CA ALA A 50 1.50 5.68 -4.47
C ALA A 50 2.95 5.48 -4.96
N GLY A 51 3.37 6.28 -5.95
CA GLY A 51 4.69 6.21 -6.57
C GLY A 51 4.61 5.84 -8.04
N ASN A 52 5.59 5.08 -8.53
CA ASN A 52 5.69 4.71 -9.93
C ASN A 52 4.53 3.82 -10.39
N LEU A 53 3.81 4.28 -11.42
CA LEU A 53 2.62 3.60 -11.92
C LEU A 53 2.95 2.24 -12.55
N ALA A 54 4.03 2.13 -13.32
CA ALA A 54 4.41 0.88 -13.98
C ALA A 54 4.77 -0.19 -12.96
N THR A 55 5.58 0.17 -11.96
CA THR A 55 5.97 -0.73 -10.86
C THR A 55 4.73 -1.17 -10.06
N SER A 56 3.84 -0.23 -9.72
CA SER A 56 2.63 -0.55 -8.97
C SER A 56 1.70 -1.50 -9.73
N GLN A 57 1.52 -1.27 -11.02
CA GLN A 57 0.72 -2.16 -11.87
C GLN A 57 1.34 -3.56 -11.99
N ALA A 58 2.67 -3.66 -12.12
CA ALA A 58 3.37 -4.93 -12.17
C ALA A 58 3.18 -5.75 -10.89
N VAL A 59 3.35 -5.11 -9.72
CA VAL A 59 3.10 -5.75 -8.41
C VAL A 59 1.66 -6.23 -8.29
N VAL A 60 0.67 -5.36 -8.57
CA VAL A 60 -0.76 -5.73 -8.50
C VAL A 60 -1.12 -6.83 -9.50
N ALA A 61 -0.56 -6.79 -10.71
CA ALA A 61 -0.76 -7.84 -11.71
C ALA A 61 -0.18 -9.18 -11.24
N ARG A 62 0.98 -9.16 -10.60
CA ARG A 62 1.60 -10.36 -10.01
C ARG A 62 0.73 -10.95 -8.91
N ILE A 63 0.25 -10.14 -7.97
CA ILE A 63 -0.67 -10.57 -6.92
C ILE A 63 -1.90 -11.25 -7.52
N LYS A 64 -2.55 -10.61 -8.51
CA LYS A 64 -3.74 -11.17 -9.17
C LYS A 64 -3.45 -12.47 -9.92
N ARG A 65 -2.27 -12.59 -10.51
CA ARG A 65 -1.85 -13.83 -11.18
C ARG A 65 -1.68 -14.95 -10.16
N ASP A 66 -0.93 -14.70 -9.08
CA ASP A 66 -0.65 -15.71 -8.05
C ASP A 66 -1.94 -16.20 -7.37
N LEU A 67 -2.94 -15.32 -7.19
CA LEU A 67 -4.28 -15.70 -6.74
C LEU A 67 -5.03 -16.58 -7.76
N ARG A 68 -5.01 -16.20 -9.05
CA ARG A 68 -5.71 -16.95 -10.11
C ARG A 68 -5.10 -18.34 -10.33
N GLU A 69 -3.78 -18.43 -10.30
CA GLU A 69 -3.02 -19.65 -10.50
C GLU A 69 -2.94 -20.50 -9.22
N LYS A 70 -3.50 -20.02 -8.10
CA LYS A 70 -3.42 -20.65 -6.79
C LYS A 70 -1.97 -21.01 -6.43
N ALA A 71 -1.06 -20.08 -6.68
CA ALA A 71 0.34 -20.24 -6.32
C ALA A 71 0.47 -20.64 -4.83
N GLU A 72 1.49 -21.40 -4.49
CA GLU A 72 1.73 -21.88 -3.12
C GLU A 72 1.75 -20.70 -2.12
N THR A 73 2.40 -19.61 -2.50
CA THR A 73 2.40 -18.35 -1.73
C THR A 73 1.55 -17.31 -2.46
N ASN A 74 0.45 -16.91 -1.84
CA ASN A 74 -0.44 -15.87 -2.34
C ASN A 74 -1.20 -15.21 -1.18
N LEU A 75 -1.95 -14.13 -1.43
CA LEU A 75 -2.66 -13.38 -0.39
C LEU A 75 -3.65 -14.22 0.44
N TYR A 76 -4.10 -15.37 -0.05
CA TYR A 76 -5.09 -16.20 0.63
C TYR A 76 -4.46 -17.41 1.33
N SER A 77 -3.24 -17.82 0.98
CA SER A 77 -2.54 -18.93 1.64
C SER A 77 -1.81 -18.51 2.92
N LEU A 78 -1.47 -17.24 3.04
CA LEU A 78 -0.70 -16.69 4.16
C LEU A 78 -1.59 -16.55 5.41
N ARG A 79 -1.05 -16.90 6.58
CA ARG A 79 -1.81 -16.97 7.84
C ARG A 79 -1.90 -15.65 8.58
N TYR A 80 -0.88 -14.81 8.49
CA TYR A 80 -0.75 -13.58 9.25
C TYR A 80 -0.61 -12.37 8.32
N MET A 81 -1.13 -11.23 8.77
CA MET A 81 -1.01 -9.98 8.03
C MET A 81 0.45 -9.54 7.81
N THR A 82 1.36 -9.90 8.74
CA THR A 82 2.80 -9.68 8.59
C THR A 82 3.37 -10.43 7.39
N GLU A 83 3.00 -11.72 7.24
CA GLU A 83 3.41 -12.54 6.09
C GLU A 83 2.90 -11.97 4.77
N VAL A 84 1.67 -11.42 4.79
CA VAL A 84 1.12 -10.72 3.62
C VAL A 84 1.93 -9.47 3.29
N ALA A 85 2.35 -8.70 4.31
CA ALA A 85 3.19 -7.53 4.11
C ALA A 85 4.58 -7.91 3.58
N ASP A 86 5.20 -8.97 4.12
CA ASP A 86 6.48 -9.51 3.63
C ASP A 86 6.37 -9.98 2.17
N TYR A 87 5.32 -10.71 1.82
CA TYR A 87 5.07 -11.16 0.45
C TYR A 87 4.98 -9.98 -0.52
N ILE A 88 4.19 -8.95 -0.18
CA ILE A 88 4.08 -7.75 -1.03
C ILE A 88 5.44 -7.03 -1.11
N GLY A 89 6.17 -6.93 -0.01
CA GLY A 89 7.52 -6.35 0.03
C GLY A 89 8.50 -7.08 -0.91
N GLN A 90 8.46 -8.41 -0.94
CA GLN A 90 9.28 -9.20 -1.88
C GLN A 90 8.88 -8.95 -3.35
N LEU A 91 7.60 -8.80 -3.63
CA LEU A 91 7.14 -8.44 -4.97
C LEU A 91 7.64 -7.04 -5.38
N VAL A 92 7.60 -6.07 -4.46
CA VAL A 92 8.13 -4.70 -4.71
C VAL A 92 9.60 -4.76 -5.04
N LEU A 93 10.41 -5.45 -4.24
CA LEU A 93 11.85 -5.64 -4.50
C LEU A 93 12.11 -6.30 -5.84
N GLY A 94 11.37 -7.37 -6.15
CA GLY A 94 11.51 -8.09 -7.41
C GLY A 94 11.18 -7.24 -8.64
N GLU A 95 10.17 -6.37 -8.55
CA GLU A 95 9.83 -5.48 -9.66
C GLU A 95 10.78 -4.28 -9.78
N THR A 96 11.19 -3.66 -8.68
CA THR A 96 12.14 -2.53 -8.68
C THR A 96 13.53 -2.95 -9.15
N SER A 97 14.02 -4.12 -8.76
CA SER A 97 15.36 -4.61 -9.14
C SER A 97 15.52 -4.81 -10.65
N LYS A 98 14.45 -5.09 -11.39
CA LYS A 98 14.47 -5.18 -12.86
C LYS A 98 14.88 -3.87 -13.54
N PHE A 99 14.62 -2.74 -12.89
CA PHE A 99 14.97 -1.41 -13.43
C PHE A 99 16.39 -0.99 -13.01
N ILE A 100 16.87 -1.43 -11.85
CA ILE A 100 18.21 -1.11 -11.32
C ILE A 100 19.31 -1.87 -12.10
N ALA A 101 19.04 -3.08 -12.57
CA ALA A 101 19.99 -3.91 -13.33
C ALA A 101 20.48 -3.29 -14.65
N ASN A 102 19.85 -2.20 -15.12
CA ASN A 102 20.26 -1.43 -16.29
C ASN A 102 20.92 -0.11 -15.88
N GLU A 103 22.09 -0.16 -15.26
CA GLU A 103 22.81 0.99 -14.70
C GLU A 103 22.99 2.20 -15.63
N GLN A 104 23.05 2.02 -16.93
CA GLN A 104 23.17 3.12 -17.91
C GLN A 104 21.88 3.93 -18.13
N ARG A 105 20.73 3.44 -17.66
CA ARG A 105 19.43 4.15 -17.73
C ARG A 105 18.91 4.60 -16.35
N ALA A 106 19.55 4.20 -15.26
CA ALA A 106 19.06 4.35 -13.90
C ALA A 106 19.13 5.79 -13.35
N SER A 107 19.88 6.70 -13.98
CA SER A 107 20.09 8.03 -13.42
C SER A 107 18.91 9.01 -13.53
N ALA A 108 17.83 8.63 -14.26
CA ALA A 108 16.69 9.52 -14.50
C ALA A 108 15.31 8.89 -14.19
N PHE A 109 15.25 7.60 -13.84
CA PHE A 109 13.96 6.89 -13.67
C PHE A 109 13.78 6.42 -12.23
N ASP A 110 12.84 7.06 -11.52
CA ASP A 110 12.42 6.61 -10.19
C ASP A 110 11.36 5.51 -10.33
N ALA A 111 11.75 4.26 -10.02
CA ALA A 111 10.88 3.09 -10.01
C ALA A 111 10.21 2.87 -8.65
N SER A 112 10.43 3.76 -7.68
CA SER A 112 9.95 3.57 -6.31
C SER A 112 8.43 3.56 -6.22
N VAL A 113 7.92 2.67 -5.37
CA VAL A 113 6.51 2.54 -5.06
C VAL A 113 6.34 2.24 -3.57
N THR A 114 5.36 2.87 -2.96
CA THR A 114 5.01 2.62 -1.56
C THR A 114 3.57 2.13 -1.51
N PHE A 115 3.32 1.13 -0.68
CA PHE A 115 1.98 0.60 -0.45
C PHE A 115 1.52 0.81 0.99
N ILE A 116 0.21 0.93 1.17
CA ILE A 116 -0.44 0.71 2.47
C ILE A 116 -1.29 -0.56 2.31
N LEU A 117 -0.97 -1.56 3.12
CA LEU A 117 -1.75 -2.78 3.27
C LEU A 117 -2.55 -2.67 4.56
N GLY A 118 -3.84 -2.90 4.49
CA GLY A 118 -4.67 -3.03 5.67
C GLY A 118 -5.75 -4.07 5.48
N GLY A 119 -6.26 -4.60 6.57
CA GLY A 119 -7.31 -5.58 6.51
C GLY A 119 -7.42 -6.43 7.76
N GLN A 120 -8.18 -7.50 7.62
CA GLN A 120 -8.43 -8.45 8.69
C GLN A 120 -8.49 -9.87 8.13
N ILE A 121 -7.86 -10.78 8.85
CA ILE A 121 -7.98 -12.23 8.66
C ILE A 121 -8.88 -12.77 9.78
N ARG A 122 -9.75 -13.72 9.46
CA ARG A 122 -10.69 -14.32 10.40
C ARG A 122 -9.98 -14.79 11.67
N GLY A 123 -10.53 -14.42 12.82
CA GLY A 123 -9.97 -14.75 14.13
C GLY A 123 -8.78 -13.91 14.56
N GLN A 124 -8.36 -12.93 13.75
CA GLN A 124 -7.28 -12.01 14.08
C GLN A 124 -7.79 -10.57 14.19
N LYS A 125 -7.00 -9.71 14.84
CA LYS A 125 -7.29 -8.28 14.86
C LYS A 125 -7.01 -7.66 13.49
N GLN A 126 -7.67 -6.56 13.21
CA GLN A 126 -7.36 -5.72 12.07
C GLN A 126 -5.94 -5.13 12.20
N GLU A 127 -5.22 -5.10 11.09
CA GLU A 127 -3.86 -4.61 11.05
C GLU A 127 -3.63 -3.71 9.84
N LEU A 128 -2.69 -2.78 9.99
CA LEU A 128 -2.32 -1.81 8.98
C LEU A 128 -0.79 -1.76 8.87
N TYR A 129 -0.28 -1.74 7.64
CA TYR A 129 1.15 -1.70 7.33
C TYR A 129 1.44 -0.71 6.22
N MET A 130 2.54 0.01 6.34
CA MET A 130 3.16 0.71 5.22
C MET A 130 4.36 -0.11 4.74
N ILE A 131 4.39 -0.41 3.45
CA ILE A 131 5.43 -1.19 2.78
C ILE A 131 6.24 -0.24 1.92
N TYR A 132 7.54 -0.16 2.19
CA TYR A 132 8.47 0.72 1.53
C TYR A 132 9.01 0.15 0.21
N PRO A 133 9.61 0.99 -0.66
CA PRO A 133 10.25 0.51 -1.88
C PRO A 133 11.35 -0.52 -1.66
N GLU A 134 11.99 -0.49 -0.48
CA GLU A 134 13.03 -1.41 -0.03
C GLU A 134 12.47 -2.77 0.43
N GLY A 135 11.15 -2.96 0.35
CA GLY A 135 10.48 -4.20 0.70
C GLY A 135 10.20 -4.40 2.20
N ASN A 136 10.75 -3.55 3.06
CA ASN A 136 10.46 -3.55 4.49
C ASN A 136 9.12 -2.85 4.79
N HIS A 137 8.60 -3.03 6.00
CA HIS A 137 7.31 -2.45 6.39
C HIS A 137 7.30 -1.97 7.83
N ILE A 138 6.37 -1.06 8.14
CA ILE A 138 6.10 -0.58 9.50
C ILE A 138 4.60 -0.64 9.81
N LYS A 139 4.26 -0.69 11.09
CA LYS A 139 2.90 -0.50 11.61
C LYS A 139 2.70 0.94 12.11
N PRO A 140 1.46 1.46 12.12
CA PRO A 140 1.14 2.68 12.84
C PRO A 140 1.30 2.49 14.35
N SER A 141 1.51 3.56 15.07
CA SER A 141 1.56 3.55 16.55
C SER A 141 0.17 3.86 17.13
N LYS A 142 -0.02 3.60 18.43
CA LYS A 142 -1.25 4.01 19.12
C LYS A 142 -1.44 5.53 19.14
N ALA A 143 -0.34 6.29 19.24
CA ALA A 143 -0.38 7.75 19.20
C ALA A 143 -0.63 8.31 17.80
N GLN A 144 -0.36 7.53 16.76
CA GLN A 144 -0.57 7.88 15.36
C GLN A 144 -1.19 6.67 14.64
N PRO A 145 -2.51 6.45 14.78
CA PRO A 145 -3.19 5.25 14.28
C PRO A 145 -3.48 5.31 12.78
N TYR A 146 -2.72 6.07 12.02
CA TYR A 146 -2.90 6.23 10.58
C TYR A 146 -1.58 6.15 9.83
N LEU A 147 -1.68 5.80 8.56
CA LEU A 147 -0.60 5.83 7.58
C LEU A 147 -1.05 6.61 6.35
N GLN A 148 -0.13 7.34 5.74
CA GLN A 148 -0.39 8.09 4.51
C GLN A 148 0.82 7.99 3.57
N ILE A 149 0.54 7.95 2.27
CA ILE A 149 1.54 7.85 1.21
C ILE A 149 1.23 8.82 0.07
N GLY A 150 2.25 9.11 -0.72
CA GLY A 150 2.19 10.08 -1.81
C GLY A 150 2.48 11.50 -1.35
N GLU A 151 1.71 12.49 -1.79
CA GLU A 151 1.94 13.91 -1.46
C GLU A 151 1.38 14.25 -0.08
N THR A 152 2.14 13.90 0.96
CA THR A 152 1.69 13.96 2.36
C THR A 152 1.80 15.34 3.00
N LYS A 153 2.56 16.27 2.40
CA LYS A 153 2.90 17.58 2.99
C LYS A 153 1.68 18.44 3.40
N TYR A 154 0.55 18.28 2.70
CA TYR A 154 -0.67 19.03 3.03
C TYR A 154 -1.60 18.27 3.97
N GLY A 155 -1.67 16.94 3.84
CA GLY A 155 -2.55 16.11 4.67
C GLY A 155 -2.01 15.86 6.07
N LYS A 156 -0.70 15.65 6.18
CA LYS A 156 -0.08 15.31 7.47
C LYS A 156 -0.32 16.35 8.58
N PRO A 157 -0.11 17.66 8.39
CA PRO A 157 -0.34 18.64 9.44
C PRO A 157 -1.80 18.68 9.91
N ILE A 158 -2.75 18.45 9.00
CA ILE A 158 -4.18 18.43 9.34
C ILE A 158 -4.50 17.20 10.17
N LEU A 159 -4.03 16.02 9.77
CA LEU A 159 -4.26 14.77 10.50
C LEU A 159 -3.60 14.79 11.88
N ASP A 160 -2.35 15.22 11.97
CA ASP A 160 -1.66 15.35 13.25
C ASP A 160 -2.44 16.24 14.21
N ARG A 161 -2.97 17.37 13.73
CA ARG A 161 -3.77 18.29 14.56
C ARG A 161 -5.09 17.67 15.02
N ILE A 162 -5.80 16.97 14.16
CA ILE A 162 -7.07 16.33 14.49
C ILE A 162 -6.84 15.20 15.49
N ILE A 163 -5.85 14.34 15.27
CA ILE A 163 -5.57 13.21 16.14
C ILE A 163 -5.09 13.67 17.51
N LEU A 164 -4.18 14.66 17.55
CA LEU A 164 -3.76 15.24 18.82
C LEU A 164 -4.93 15.86 19.60
N SER A 165 -5.90 16.46 18.93
CA SER A 165 -7.09 17.01 19.60
C SER A 165 -8.01 15.92 20.16
N LEU A 166 -8.04 14.74 19.54
CA LEU A 166 -8.87 13.61 20.00
C LEU A 166 -8.23 12.80 21.13
N ILE A 167 -6.90 12.79 21.23
CA ILE A 167 -6.17 12.11 22.32
C ILE A 167 -6.25 12.91 23.64
N HIS A 168 -6.57 14.19 23.57
CA HIS A 168 -6.68 15.07 24.75
C HIS A 168 -8.12 15.23 25.29
N ILE A 169 -9.08 14.48 24.74
CA ILE A 169 -10.45 14.36 25.26
C ILE A 169 -10.59 13.04 26.02
#